data_d0d406b2eced022975e65e4604cf0468
#
_entry.id   d0d406b2eced022975e65e4604cf0468
#
_cell.length_a   1.000
_cell.length_b   1.000
_cell.length_c   1.000
_cell.angle_alpha   90.00
_cell.angle_beta   90.00
_cell.angle_gamma   90.00
#
_symmetry.space_group_name_H-M   'P 1'
#
loop_
_entity.id
_entity.type
_entity.pdbx_description
1 polymer ?
#
loop_
_entity_poly.entity_id
_entity_poly.type
_entity_poly.pdbx_seq_one_letter_code
_entity_poly.pdbx_strand_id
1 'polypeptide(L)'
;MRYHIITLFPELFDSFLSTSLLAKAREKGLIEFIFVNPRDFCTDKQRQVDDEIYWWWVGLLIKAQPVIDALKSVMKTVDTVACAVVMPAPSNDYFWQQNAHEWTEKYTDIVFICGRYEWIDHRVDLWCKQTFWDNFYKVSL
;
A
#
# COMPACT_ATOMS: atom_id res chain seq x y z
N MET A 1 -7.80 -3.75 -14.20
CA MET A 1 -7.44 -3.10 -12.93
C MET A 1 -6.18 -3.74 -12.38
N ARG A 2 -5.16 -2.95 -12.05
CA ARG A 2 -3.93 -3.44 -11.40
C ARG A 2 -3.89 -2.99 -9.95
N TYR A 3 -3.55 -3.92 -9.07
CA TYR A 3 -3.39 -3.66 -7.65
C TYR A 3 -1.93 -3.82 -7.27
N HIS A 4 -1.30 -2.75 -6.84
CA HIS A 4 0.08 -2.74 -6.33
C HIS A 4 0.03 -2.81 -4.80
N ILE A 5 0.57 -3.86 -4.23
CA ILE A 5 0.53 -4.10 -2.78
C ILE A 5 1.92 -3.89 -2.20
N ILE A 6 2.09 -2.78 -1.50
CA ILE A 6 3.33 -2.51 -0.74
C ILE A 6 3.18 -3.19 0.62
N THR A 7 3.91 -4.27 0.82
CA THR A 7 3.82 -5.09 2.04
C THR A 7 5.15 -5.76 2.39
N LEU A 8 5.36 -6.01 3.68
CA LEU A 8 6.52 -6.78 4.17
C LEU A 8 6.35 -8.29 4.03
N PHE A 9 5.13 -8.77 3.76
CA PHE A 9 4.75 -10.18 3.75
C PHE A 9 3.85 -10.50 2.54
N PRO A 10 4.37 -10.48 1.31
CA PRO A 10 3.59 -10.78 0.11
C PRO A 10 3.01 -12.21 0.14
N GLU A 11 3.68 -13.15 0.78
CA GLU A 11 3.27 -14.55 0.91
C GLU A 11 1.94 -14.74 1.66
N LEU A 12 1.52 -13.78 2.48
CA LEU A 12 0.22 -13.85 3.18
C LEU A 12 -0.97 -13.74 2.22
N PHE A 13 -0.75 -13.24 1.02
CA PHE A 13 -1.81 -13.08 0.02
C PHE A 13 -2.00 -14.30 -0.87
N ASP A 14 -1.05 -15.24 -0.90
CA ASP A 14 -1.04 -16.36 -1.85
C ASP A 14 -2.32 -17.21 -1.79
N SER A 15 -2.73 -17.64 -0.60
CA SER A 15 -3.93 -18.46 -0.41
C SER A 15 -5.20 -17.68 -0.75
N PHE A 16 -5.27 -16.41 -0.39
CA PHE A 16 -6.40 -15.54 -0.66
C PHE A 16 -6.58 -15.28 -2.16
N LEU A 17 -5.50 -15.00 -2.88
CA LEU A 17 -5.52 -14.70 -4.31
C LEU A 17 -5.64 -15.94 -5.20
N SER A 18 -5.40 -17.14 -4.67
CA SER A 18 -5.52 -18.41 -5.41
C SER A 18 -6.89 -19.08 -5.27
N THR A 19 -7.82 -18.47 -4.55
CA THR A 19 -9.11 -19.09 -4.26
C THR A 19 -10.31 -18.30 -4.82
N SER A 20 -11.40 -19.03 -5.13
CA SER A 20 -12.72 -18.49 -5.42
C SER A 20 -12.78 -17.45 -6.56
N LEU A 21 -13.48 -16.34 -6.33
CA LEU A 21 -13.72 -15.29 -7.32
C LEU A 21 -12.45 -14.56 -7.74
N LEU A 22 -11.51 -14.34 -6.81
CA LEU A 22 -10.26 -13.65 -7.13
C LEU A 22 -9.38 -14.47 -8.07
N ALA A 23 -9.25 -15.78 -7.85
CA ALA A 23 -8.54 -16.65 -8.77
C ALA A 23 -9.13 -16.59 -10.19
N LYS A 24 -10.45 -16.70 -10.30
CA LYS A 24 -11.16 -16.61 -11.60
C LYS A 24 -10.98 -15.24 -12.27
N ALA A 25 -10.99 -14.15 -11.51
CA ALA A 25 -10.81 -12.81 -12.05
C ALA A 25 -9.37 -12.61 -12.59
N ARG A 26 -8.38 -13.15 -11.89
CA ARG A 26 -6.97 -13.16 -12.34
C ARG A 26 -6.78 -14.01 -13.60
N GLU A 27 -7.30 -15.22 -13.64
CA GLU A 27 -7.27 -16.12 -14.81
C GLU A 27 -7.86 -15.47 -16.06
N LYS A 28 -8.92 -14.67 -15.89
CA LYS A 28 -9.57 -13.91 -16.96
C LYS A 28 -8.84 -12.59 -17.31
N GLY A 29 -7.77 -12.25 -16.64
CA GLY A 29 -7.04 -11.00 -16.83
C GLY A 29 -7.81 -9.73 -16.42
N LEU A 30 -8.89 -9.85 -15.63
CA LEU A 30 -9.67 -8.71 -15.17
C LEU A 30 -8.95 -7.91 -14.09
N ILE A 31 -8.16 -8.61 -13.26
CA ILE A 31 -7.36 -8.04 -12.19
C ILE A 31 -5.95 -8.62 -12.19
N GLU A 32 -4.99 -7.79 -11.78
CA GLU A 32 -3.59 -8.16 -11.60
C GLU A 32 -3.10 -7.67 -10.24
N PHE A 33 -2.28 -8.46 -9.56
CA PHE A 33 -1.65 -8.10 -8.30
C PHE A 33 -0.14 -8.06 -8.46
N ILE A 34 0.46 -6.96 -8.08
CA ILE A 34 1.90 -6.70 -8.13
C ILE A 34 2.36 -6.38 -6.72
N PHE A 35 3.29 -7.19 -6.18
CA PHE A 35 3.79 -7.02 -4.83
C PHE A 35 5.13 -6.30 -4.85
N VAL A 36 5.27 -5.34 -3.92
CA VAL A 36 6.49 -4.58 -3.72
C VAL A 36 6.85 -4.64 -2.24
N ASN A 37 8.03 -5.19 -1.94
CA ASN A 37 8.50 -5.29 -0.56
C ASN A 37 9.40 -4.11 -0.21
N PRO A 38 9.05 -3.28 0.79
CA PRO A 38 9.88 -2.17 1.25
C PRO A 38 11.29 -2.58 1.67
N ARG A 39 11.50 -3.83 2.10
CA ARG A 39 12.85 -4.35 2.44
C ARG A 39 13.83 -4.30 1.29
N ASP A 40 13.35 -4.36 0.05
CA ASP A 40 14.20 -4.33 -1.15
C ASP A 40 14.78 -2.94 -1.43
N PHE A 41 14.28 -1.93 -0.72
CA PHE A 41 14.73 -0.53 -0.80
C PHE A 41 15.59 -0.11 0.41
N CYS A 42 15.86 -1.02 1.33
CA CYS A 42 16.77 -0.76 2.44
C CYS A 42 18.23 -0.78 1.97
N THR A 43 19.02 0.18 2.43
CA THR A 43 20.44 0.30 2.08
C THR A 43 21.38 -0.43 3.05
N ASP A 44 20.87 -0.78 4.23
CA ASP A 44 21.60 -1.52 5.25
C ASP A 44 21.64 -3.02 4.96
N LYS A 45 22.69 -3.70 5.47
CA LYS A 45 22.88 -5.16 5.25
C LYS A 45 21.75 -6.01 5.84
N GLN A 46 21.14 -5.55 6.92
CA GLN A 46 20.08 -6.25 7.64
C GLN A 46 18.70 -6.04 6.99
N ARG A 47 18.58 -5.13 6.01
CA ARG A 47 17.31 -4.73 5.38
C ARG A 47 16.25 -4.37 6.42
N GLN A 48 16.64 -3.58 7.42
CA GLN A 48 15.80 -3.23 8.54
C GLN A 48 14.80 -2.14 8.16
N VAL A 49 13.53 -2.50 8.08
CA VAL A 49 12.42 -1.62 7.69
C VAL A 49 11.74 -0.95 8.87
N ASP A 50 12.01 -1.42 10.07
CA ASP A 50 11.40 -0.99 11.31
C ASP A 50 12.38 -0.30 12.24
N ASP A 51 11.84 0.51 13.15
CA ASP A 51 12.58 1.20 14.19
C ASP A 51 11.78 1.22 15.48
N GLU A 52 12.44 1.40 16.61
CA GLU A 52 11.78 1.60 17.89
C GLU A 52 11.16 3.01 17.92
N ILE A 53 9.93 3.14 18.47
CA ILE A 53 9.22 4.44 18.53
C ILE A 53 9.90 5.38 19.51
N TYR A 54 10.01 4.95 20.78
CA TYR A 54 10.70 5.62 21.89
C TYR A 54 10.97 4.59 22.97
N TRP A 55 12.02 4.77 23.77
CA TRP A 55 12.50 3.83 24.78
C TRP A 55 11.48 3.46 25.88
N TRP A 56 10.38 4.24 26.05
CA TRP A 56 9.31 3.93 27.01
C TRP A 56 8.01 3.41 26.38
N TRP A 57 7.92 3.34 25.04
CA TRP A 57 6.74 2.89 24.32
C TRP A 57 7.02 1.57 23.63
N VAL A 58 6.24 0.53 24.02
CA VAL A 58 6.36 -0.79 23.38
C VAL A 58 5.71 -0.76 22.01
N GLY A 59 6.46 -1.06 20.94
CA GLY A 59 5.97 -1.15 19.59
C GLY A 59 7.06 -0.85 18.55
N LEU A 60 6.76 -1.17 17.31
CA LEU A 60 7.65 -0.96 16.17
C LEU A 60 6.99 0.00 15.15
N LEU A 61 7.82 0.83 14.56
CA LEU A 61 7.46 1.80 13.53
C LEU A 61 8.07 1.38 12.20
N ILE A 62 7.28 1.32 11.14
CA ILE A 62 7.83 1.15 9.79
C ILE A 62 8.44 2.47 9.34
N LYS A 63 9.72 2.43 8.98
CA LYS A 63 10.50 3.59 8.50
C LYS A 63 9.88 4.19 7.24
N ALA A 64 9.88 5.51 7.13
CA ALA A 64 9.32 6.21 5.98
C ALA A 64 10.08 5.93 4.68
N GLN A 65 11.42 5.98 4.71
CA GLN A 65 12.22 5.95 3.49
C GLN A 65 11.99 4.68 2.65
N PRO A 66 12.06 3.45 3.20
CA PRO A 66 11.79 2.24 2.41
C PRO A 66 10.39 2.21 1.77
N VAL A 67 9.36 2.70 2.48
CA VAL A 67 8.00 2.76 1.95
C VAL A 67 7.88 3.79 0.83
N ILE A 68 8.46 4.97 1.01
CA ILE A 68 8.47 6.04 0.00
C ILE A 68 9.23 5.58 -1.26
N ASP A 69 10.36 4.89 -1.12
CA ASP A 69 11.13 4.42 -2.27
C ASP A 69 10.42 3.26 -2.98
N ALA A 70 9.70 2.39 -2.26
CA ALA A 70 8.79 1.41 -2.84
C ALA A 70 7.67 2.09 -3.65
N LEU A 71 7.02 3.13 -3.08
CA LEU A 71 6.03 3.94 -3.79
C LEU A 71 6.60 4.57 -5.06
N LYS A 72 7.77 5.21 -4.97
CA LYS A 72 8.45 5.80 -6.14
C LYS A 72 8.74 4.77 -7.23
N SER A 73 9.04 3.53 -6.86
CA SER A 73 9.27 2.46 -7.84
C SER A 73 7.99 2.12 -8.61
N VAL A 74 6.85 2.05 -7.93
CA VAL A 74 5.53 1.84 -8.55
C VAL A 74 5.18 3.01 -9.46
N MET A 75 5.40 4.26 -9.01
CA MET A 75 5.07 5.46 -9.78
C MET A 75 5.80 5.57 -11.12
N LYS A 76 6.91 4.87 -11.31
CA LYS A 76 7.60 4.79 -12.61
C LYS A 76 6.88 3.92 -13.64
N THR A 77 5.94 3.09 -13.19
CA THR A 77 5.27 2.06 -14.02
C THR A 77 3.78 2.33 -14.24
N VAL A 78 3.23 3.34 -13.58
CA VAL A 78 1.80 3.68 -13.63
C VAL A 78 1.59 5.12 -14.12
N ASP A 79 0.40 5.40 -14.67
CA ASP A 79 -0.06 6.77 -14.86
C ASP A 79 -0.55 7.33 -13.52
N THR A 80 0.14 8.32 -12.99
CA THR A 80 -0.15 8.91 -11.68
C THR A 80 -1.52 9.59 -11.60
N VAL A 81 -2.08 10.03 -12.73
CA VAL A 81 -3.41 10.64 -12.79
C VAL A 81 -4.52 9.59 -12.66
N ALA A 82 -4.29 8.41 -13.24
CA ALA A 82 -5.21 7.28 -13.19
C ALA A 82 -4.85 6.24 -12.09
N CYS A 83 -4.13 6.67 -11.06
CA CYS A 83 -3.68 5.83 -9.95
C CYS A 83 -4.14 6.39 -8.61
N ALA A 84 -4.76 5.54 -7.79
CA ALA A 84 -5.06 5.86 -6.40
C ALA A 84 -3.99 5.25 -5.46
N VAL A 85 -3.62 5.98 -4.42
CA VAL A 85 -2.80 5.45 -3.31
C VAL A 85 -3.66 5.37 -2.06
N VAL A 86 -3.76 4.18 -1.49
CA VAL A 86 -4.63 3.87 -0.37
C VAL A 86 -3.81 3.37 0.81
N MET A 87 -3.98 3.97 1.96
CA MET A 87 -3.38 3.54 3.22
C MET A 87 -4.46 3.15 4.22
N PRO A 88 -4.76 1.86 4.38
CA PRO A 88 -5.64 1.38 5.45
C PRO A 88 -5.01 1.69 6.81
N ALA A 89 -5.66 2.57 7.58
CA ALA A 89 -5.20 2.99 8.89
C ALA A 89 -6.38 3.63 9.66
N PRO A 90 -6.33 3.72 10.99
CA PRO A 90 -7.33 4.47 11.74
C PRO A 90 -7.47 5.90 11.21
N SER A 91 -8.67 6.26 10.78
CA SER A 91 -9.00 7.52 10.12
C SER A 91 -10.47 7.86 10.37
N ASN A 92 -10.86 9.11 10.17
CA ASN A 92 -12.26 9.52 10.17
C ASN A 92 -12.97 9.18 8.84
N ASP A 93 -12.22 8.84 7.81
CA ASP A 93 -12.74 8.47 6.50
C ASP A 93 -12.91 6.95 6.44
N TYR A 94 -14.14 6.49 6.31
CA TYR A 94 -14.47 5.07 6.20
C TYR A 94 -14.51 4.64 4.74
N PHE A 95 -14.05 3.41 4.49
CA PHE A 95 -14.19 2.79 3.18
C PHE A 95 -15.57 2.16 3.04
N TRP A 96 -16.33 2.61 2.05
CA TRP A 96 -17.67 2.10 1.74
C TRP A 96 -17.70 1.45 0.36
N GLN A 97 -18.70 0.61 0.11
CA GLN A 97 -18.92 -0.01 -1.20
C GLN A 97 -19.00 1.01 -2.34
N GLN A 98 -19.52 2.19 -2.07
CA GLN A 98 -19.57 3.28 -3.05
C GLN A 98 -18.16 3.71 -3.48
N ASN A 99 -17.19 3.81 -2.55
CA ASN A 99 -15.81 4.14 -2.90
C ASN A 99 -15.20 3.09 -3.83
N ALA A 100 -15.50 1.81 -3.62
CA ALA A 100 -15.03 0.74 -4.50
C ALA A 100 -15.57 0.91 -5.93
N HIS A 101 -16.83 1.26 -6.10
CA HIS A 101 -17.41 1.54 -7.42
C HIS A 101 -16.77 2.76 -8.08
N GLU A 102 -16.69 3.88 -7.38
CA GLU A 102 -16.09 5.12 -7.88
C GLU A 102 -14.63 4.92 -8.29
N TRP A 103 -13.85 4.16 -7.50
CA TRP A 103 -12.44 3.90 -7.79
C TRP A 103 -12.26 3.01 -9.01
N THR A 104 -13.15 2.02 -9.23
CA THR A 104 -13.06 1.17 -10.42
C THR A 104 -13.39 1.90 -11.73
N GLU A 105 -14.15 2.99 -11.65
CA GLU A 105 -14.46 3.86 -12.80
C GLU A 105 -13.35 4.90 -13.03
N LYS A 106 -12.74 5.40 -11.96
CA LYS A 106 -11.79 6.52 -12.00
C LYS A 106 -10.35 6.08 -12.25
N TYR A 107 -9.94 4.90 -11.73
CA TYR A 107 -8.55 4.49 -11.70
C TYR A 107 -8.31 3.18 -12.48
N THR A 108 -7.14 3.07 -13.09
CA THR A 108 -6.62 1.85 -13.71
C THR A 108 -5.72 1.08 -12.75
N ASP A 109 -5.11 1.80 -11.81
CA ASP A 109 -4.17 1.31 -10.83
C ASP A 109 -4.55 1.74 -9.42
N ILE A 110 -4.44 0.83 -8.46
CA ILE A 110 -4.60 1.14 -7.04
C ILE A 110 -3.39 0.61 -6.29
N VAL A 111 -2.72 1.48 -5.54
CA VAL A 111 -1.58 1.13 -4.69
C VAL A 111 -2.05 1.05 -3.25
N PHE A 112 -1.94 -0.11 -2.61
CA PHE A 112 -2.19 -0.27 -1.18
C PHE A 112 -0.88 -0.24 -0.39
N ILE A 113 -0.81 0.60 0.64
CA ILE A 113 0.30 0.63 1.60
C ILE A 113 -0.15 -0.16 2.82
N CYS A 114 0.29 -1.41 2.94
CA CYS A 114 -0.08 -2.30 4.02
C CYS A 114 0.92 -2.22 5.17
N GLY A 115 0.49 -1.70 6.31
CA GLY A 115 1.25 -1.72 7.55
C GLY A 115 1.29 -3.11 8.20
N ARG A 116 2.27 -3.35 9.07
CA ARG A 116 2.39 -4.58 9.85
C ARG A 116 2.38 -4.31 11.35
N TYR A 117 3.06 -3.26 11.76
CA TYR A 117 3.23 -2.86 13.16
C TYR A 117 2.16 -1.84 13.56
N GLU A 118 2.25 -1.34 14.78
CA GLU A 118 1.30 -0.36 15.30
C GLU A 118 1.24 0.90 14.43
N TRP A 119 2.38 1.29 13.85
CA TRP A 119 2.49 2.55 13.11
C TRP A 119 3.33 2.42 11.83
N ILE A 120 2.92 3.18 10.83
CA ILE A 120 3.78 3.61 9.70
C ILE A 120 4.21 5.05 10.02
N ASP A 121 5.48 5.36 9.79
CA ASP A 121 6.01 6.71 10.02
C ASP A 121 5.14 7.76 9.31
N HIS A 122 4.68 8.74 10.06
CA HIS A 122 3.77 9.79 9.57
C HIS A 122 4.33 10.59 8.37
N ARG A 123 5.63 10.58 8.16
CA ARG A 123 6.25 11.18 6.97
C ARG A 123 5.77 10.53 5.67
N VAL A 124 5.35 9.25 5.69
CA VAL A 124 4.72 8.59 4.54
C VAL A 124 3.39 9.27 4.21
N ASP A 125 2.54 9.49 5.22
CA ASP A 125 1.25 10.17 5.07
C ASP A 125 1.43 11.59 4.48
N LEU A 126 2.34 12.37 5.05
CA LEU A 126 2.66 13.73 4.57
C LEU A 126 3.16 13.72 3.13
N TRP A 127 4.07 12.80 2.80
CA TRP A 127 4.62 12.68 1.45
C TRP A 127 3.54 12.26 0.44
N CYS A 128 2.67 11.32 0.80
CA CYS A 128 1.56 10.89 -0.05
C CYS A 128 0.59 12.03 -0.31
N LYS A 129 0.20 12.81 0.71
CA LYS A 129 -0.67 13.98 0.56
C LYS A 129 -0.09 15.05 -0.37
N GLN A 130 1.21 15.30 -0.28
CA GLN A 130 1.89 16.27 -1.13
C GLN A 130 2.05 15.78 -2.58
N THR A 131 2.21 14.47 -2.77
CA THR A 131 2.54 13.89 -4.08
C THR A 131 1.30 13.53 -4.88
N PHE A 132 0.27 12.97 -4.24
CA PHE A 132 -0.92 12.44 -4.91
C PHE A 132 -2.16 13.29 -4.73
N TRP A 133 -2.11 14.28 -3.83
CA TRP A 133 -3.19 15.23 -3.57
C TRP A 133 -4.55 14.51 -3.43
N ASP A 134 -5.49 14.72 -4.37
CA ASP A 134 -6.84 14.12 -4.36
C ASP A 134 -6.89 12.61 -4.63
N ASN A 135 -5.79 11.99 -4.99
CA ASN A 135 -5.70 10.56 -5.28
C ASN A 135 -5.06 9.76 -4.11
N PHE A 136 -4.82 10.39 -2.96
CA PHE A 136 -4.39 9.72 -1.73
C PHE A 136 -5.55 9.57 -0.74
N TYR A 137 -5.77 8.33 -0.30
CA TYR A 137 -6.86 7.95 0.60
C TYR A 137 -6.30 7.25 1.84
N LYS A 138 -6.52 7.84 3.00
CA LYS A 138 -6.28 7.19 4.29
C LYS A 138 -7.63 6.79 4.86
N VAL A 139 -7.89 5.49 4.93
CA VAL A 139 -9.23 4.97 5.23
C VAL A 139 -9.25 3.96 6.36
N SER A 140 -10.29 4.01 7.18
CA SER A 140 -10.66 2.96 8.12
C SER A 140 -11.54 1.91 7.42
N LEU A 141 -11.28 0.64 7.72
CA LEU A 141 -12.04 -0.50 7.24
C LEU A 141 -13.11 -0.90 8.27
#